data_8110f48472ba3776b0e8ae6f3727f142
#
_entry.id   8110f48472ba3776b0e8ae6f3727f142
#
_cell.length_a   1.000
_cell.length_b   1.000
_cell.length_c   1.000
_cell.angle_alpha   90.00
_cell.angle_beta   90.00
_cell.angle_gamma   90.00
#
_symmetry.space_group_name_H-M   'P 1'
#
loop_
_entity.id
_entity.type
_entity.pdbx_description
1 polymer ?
#
loop_
_entity_poly.entity_id
_entity_poly.type
_entity_poly.pdbx_seq_one_letter_code
_entity_poly.pdbx_strand_id
1 'polypeptide(L)'
;ANASAMSNRPALTVDARTDPAECQTMDQVRQGVDALDRALVRLLAERQGYMEAAARIKPDRQAVHDAERIEDVVAKVLAAARKAGLSDDIAEPVWRTLIDRCIAHEFAAYDRLRG
;
A
#
# COMPACT_ATOMS: atom_id res chain seq x y z
N ALA A 1 15.24 0.73 23.15
CA ALA A 1 14.57 0.08 22.12
C ALA A 1 13.26 -0.53 22.51
N ASN A 2 12.41 -0.49 21.65
CA ASN A 2 11.06 -0.77 21.91
C ASN A 2 10.52 -1.88 21.04
N ALA A 3 10.91 -3.11 21.36
CA ALA A 3 10.40 -4.26 20.67
C ALA A 3 8.88 -4.31 20.68
N SER A 4 8.26 -3.87 21.79
CA SER A 4 6.80 -3.83 21.88
C SER A 4 6.16 -2.86 20.89
N ALA A 5 6.81 -1.72 20.59
CA ALA A 5 6.33 -0.79 19.59
C ALA A 5 6.43 -1.36 18.18
N MET A 6 7.33 -2.30 17.94
CA MET A 6 7.54 -2.92 16.64
C MET A 6 6.62 -4.11 16.38
N SER A 7 6.04 -4.70 17.42
CA SER A 7 5.35 -5.99 17.32
C SER A 7 3.86 -5.92 17.62
N ASN A 8 3.28 -4.72 17.66
CA ASN A 8 1.92 -4.54 18.15
C ASN A 8 0.82 -4.87 17.14
N ARG A 9 1.17 -4.99 15.87
CA ARG A 9 0.15 -5.22 14.86
C ARG A 9 -0.03 -6.72 14.65
N PRO A 10 -1.28 -7.20 14.64
CA PRO A 10 -1.54 -8.60 14.35
C PRO A 10 -1.14 -8.95 12.92
N ALA A 11 -0.77 -10.20 12.71
CA ALA A 11 -0.48 -10.68 11.37
C ALA A 11 -1.73 -10.57 10.49
N LEU A 12 -1.52 -10.13 9.25
CA LEU A 12 -2.60 -10.06 8.28
C LEU A 12 -2.94 -11.47 7.80
N THR A 13 -4.23 -11.82 7.86
CA THR A 13 -4.71 -13.09 7.32
C THR A 13 -5.50 -12.84 6.04
N VAL A 14 -5.42 -13.81 5.12
CA VAL A 14 -6.18 -13.79 3.88
C VAL A 14 -7.19 -14.93 3.93
N ASP A 15 -8.42 -14.66 3.52
CA ASP A 15 -9.48 -15.65 3.53
C ASP A 15 -9.12 -16.88 2.68
N ALA A 16 -9.64 -18.03 3.06
CA ALA A 16 -9.39 -19.29 2.35
C ALA A 16 -9.82 -19.18 0.89
N ARG A 17 -9.02 -19.73 0.01
CA ARG A 17 -9.25 -19.68 -1.44
C ARG A 17 -8.53 -20.83 -2.12
N THR A 18 -8.98 -21.16 -3.33
CA THR A 18 -8.30 -22.15 -4.17
C THR A 18 -7.04 -21.52 -4.77
N ASP A 19 -5.94 -22.26 -4.75
CA ASP A 19 -4.69 -21.83 -5.39
C ASP A 19 -4.95 -21.49 -6.87
N PRO A 20 -4.39 -20.41 -7.41
CA PRO A 20 -4.63 -20.05 -8.81
C PRO A 20 -4.38 -21.19 -9.80
N ALA A 21 -3.33 -21.95 -9.61
CA ALA A 21 -2.99 -23.06 -10.52
C ALA A 21 -3.99 -24.21 -10.45
N GLU A 22 -4.78 -24.26 -9.40
CA GLU A 22 -5.75 -25.37 -9.18
C GLU A 22 -7.18 -24.94 -9.43
N CYS A 23 -7.42 -23.68 -9.80
CA CYS A 23 -8.76 -23.23 -10.14
C CYS A 23 -9.27 -23.93 -11.39
N GLN A 24 -10.50 -24.41 -11.33
CA GLN A 24 -11.17 -25.08 -12.45
C GLN A 24 -12.45 -24.36 -12.87
N THR A 25 -12.94 -23.43 -12.06
CA THR A 25 -14.17 -22.68 -12.35
C THR A 25 -13.92 -21.19 -12.17
N MET A 26 -14.71 -20.39 -12.87
CA MET A 26 -14.65 -18.94 -12.70
C MET A 26 -15.09 -18.50 -11.30
N ASP A 27 -15.98 -19.26 -10.67
CA ASP A 27 -16.37 -18.96 -9.28
C ASP A 27 -15.17 -19.06 -8.34
N GLN A 28 -14.31 -20.06 -8.52
CA GLN A 28 -13.08 -20.19 -7.75
C GLN A 28 -12.13 -19.02 -8.00
N VAL A 29 -11.97 -18.60 -9.26
CA VAL A 29 -11.14 -17.45 -9.62
C VAL A 29 -11.64 -16.19 -8.94
N ARG A 30 -12.93 -15.89 -9.06
CA ARG A 30 -13.52 -14.68 -8.48
C ARG A 30 -13.44 -14.69 -6.96
N GLN A 31 -13.69 -15.83 -6.33
CA GLN A 31 -13.55 -15.97 -4.89
C GLN A 31 -12.12 -15.65 -4.44
N GLY A 32 -11.13 -16.13 -5.17
CA GLY A 32 -9.73 -15.85 -4.88
C GLY A 32 -9.40 -14.36 -5.02
N VAL A 33 -9.85 -13.75 -6.11
CA VAL A 33 -9.65 -12.30 -6.34
C VAL A 33 -10.29 -11.49 -5.22
N ASP A 34 -11.52 -11.80 -4.86
CA ASP A 34 -12.23 -11.07 -3.81
C ASP A 34 -11.54 -11.20 -2.46
N ALA A 35 -11.03 -12.38 -2.14
CA ALA A 35 -10.29 -12.63 -0.90
C ALA A 35 -9.02 -11.77 -0.84
N LEU A 36 -8.27 -11.72 -1.95
CA LEU A 36 -7.06 -10.90 -2.03
C LEU A 36 -7.38 -9.42 -1.98
N ASP A 37 -8.44 -8.98 -2.64
CA ASP A 37 -8.83 -7.58 -2.62
C ASP A 37 -9.17 -7.11 -1.20
N ARG A 38 -9.87 -7.93 -0.43
CA ARG A 38 -10.16 -7.60 0.97
C ARG A 38 -8.88 -7.43 1.78
N ALA A 39 -7.89 -8.30 1.56
CA ALA A 39 -6.61 -8.21 2.23
C ALA A 39 -5.82 -6.97 1.78
N LEU A 40 -5.82 -6.67 0.47
CA LEU A 40 -5.17 -5.49 -0.07
C LEU A 40 -5.76 -4.20 0.48
N VAL A 41 -7.08 -4.12 0.61
CA VAL A 41 -7.73 -2.94 1.21
C VAL A 41 -7.25 -2.73 2.64
N ARG A 42 -7.12 -3.80 3.43
CA ARG A 42 -6.61 -3.68 4.80
C ARG A 42 -5.16 -3.19 4.84
N LEU A 43 -4.32 -3.69 3.92
CA LEU A 43 -2.94 -3.22 3.81
C LEU A 43 -2.86 -1.76 3.38
N LEU A 44 -3.69 -1.37 2.43
CA LEU A 44 -3.73 0.03 1.98
C LEU A 44 -4.23 0.95 3.08
N ALA A 45 -5.19 0.51 3.91
CA ALA A 45 -5.66 1.28 5.06
C ALA A 45 -4.54 1.51 6.06
N GLU A 46 -3.73 0.50 6.32
CA GLU A 46 -2.55 0.67 7.20
C GLU A 46 -1.55 1.64 6.58
N ARG A 47 -1.29 1.51 5.28
CA ARG A 47 -0.39 2.40 4.54
C ARG A 47 -0.87 3.85 4.60
N GLN A 48 -2.17 4.08 4.49
CA GLN A 48 -2.78 5.40 4.64
C GLN A 48 -2.47 5.99 6.02
N GLY A 49 -2.48 5.17 7.05
CA GLY A 49 -2.10 5.59 8.40
C GLY A 49 -0.68 6.15 8.47
N TYR A 50 0.25 5.58 7.70
CA TYR A 50 1.61 6.12 7.61
C TYR A 50 1.66 7.46 6.88
N MET A 51 0.78 7.69 5.92
CA MET A 51 0.67 9.01 5.29
C MET A 51 0.17 10.05 6.28
N GLU A 52 -0.78 9.70 7.12
CA GLU A 52 -1.31 10.58 8.15
C GLU A 52 -0.25 10.87 9.22
N ALA A 53 0.54 9.86 9.59
CA ALA A 53 1.67 10.05 10.49
C ALA A 53 2.71 11.00 9.89
N ALA A 54 3.02 10.84 8.61
CA ALA A 54 3.94 11.73 7.91
C ALA A 54 3.43 13.17 7.91
N ALA A 55 2.14 13.37 7.67
CA ALA A 55 1.53 14.71 7.71
C ALA A 55 1.67 15.35 9.08
N ARG A 56 1.61 14.57 10.16
CA ARG A 56 1.79 15.06 11.52
C ARG A 56 3.24 15.45 11.80
N ILE A 57 4.20 14.72 11.24
CA ILE A 57 5.62 14.81 11.57
C ILE A 57 6.36 15.82 10.69
N LYS A 58 6.01 15.94 9.40
CA LYS A 58 6.72 16.79 8.47
C LYS A 58 6.68 18.27 8.92
N PRO A 59 7.82 18.97 8.83
CA PRO A 59 7.92 20.33 9.39
C PRO A 59 7.21 21.37 8.54
N ASP A 60 7.05 21.15 7.24
CA ASP A 60 6.38 22.08 6.36
C ASP A 60 5.61 21.36 5.25
N ARG A 61 4.70 22.10 4.63
CA ARG A 61 3.80 21.58 3.63
C ARG A 61 4.52 21.09 2.36
N GLN A 62 5.62 21.73 2.03
CA GLN A 62 6.38 21.39 0.83
C GLN A 62 7.03 20.01 0.92
N ALA A 63 7.30 19.54 2.13
CA ALA A 63 7.88 18.22 2.35
C ALA A 63 6.90 17.08 2.00
N VAL A 64 5.60 17.38 1.83
CA VAL A 64 4.60 16.36 1.49
C VAL A 64 4.84 15.79 0.08
N HIS A 65 5.19 16.65 -0.89
CA HIS A 65 5.53 16.18 -2.23
C HIS A 65 7.04 16.12 -2.38
N ASP A 66 7.59 14.91 -2.46
CA ASP A 66 9.01 14.63 -2.56
C ASP A 66 9.26 13.77 -3.79
N ALA A 67 9.70 14.41 -4.88
CA ALA A 67 9.90 13.74 -6.17
C ALA A 67 10.94 12.62 -6.10
N GLU A 68 12.03 12.81 -5.34
CA GLU A 68 13.05 11.78 -5.17
C GLU A 68 12.49 10.56 -4.44
N ARG A 69 11.68 10.80 -3.41
CA ARG A 69 11.06 9.71 -2.66
C ARG A 69 10.06 8.95 -3.52
N ILE A 70 9.32 9.63 -4.39
CA ILE A 70 8.39 8.97 -5.31
C ILE A 70 9.13 7.96 -6.19
N GLU A 71 10.25 8.37 -6.80
CA GLU A 71 11.02 7.47 -7.66
C GLU A 71 11.69 6.35 -6.87
N ASP A 72 12.11 6.62 -5.65
CA ASP A 72 12.64 5.60 -4.75
C ASP A 72 11.59 4.53 -4.43
N VAL A 73 10.36 4.95 -4.14
CA VAL A 73 9.26 3.99 -3.87
C VAL A 73 8.96 3.17 -5.11
N VAL A 74 8.87 3.80 -6.27
CA VAL A 74 8.59 3.08 -7.53
C VAL A 74 9.68 2.04 -7.80
N ALA A 75 10.95 2.42 -7.64
CA ALA A 75 12.06 1.49 -7.85
C ALA A 75 11.99 0.30 -6.88
N LYS A 76 11.70 0.54 -5.62
CA LYS A 76 11.57 -0.52 -4.61
C LYS A 76 10.39 -1.45 -4.91
N VAL A 77 9.28 -0.87 -5.32
CA VAL A 77 8.08 -1.66 -5.66
C VAL A 77 8.33 -2.52 -6.89
N LEU A 78 8.99 -1.98 -7.92
CA LEU A 78 9.30 -2.77 -9.11
C LEU A 78 10.27 -3.91 -8.80
N ALA A 79 11.25 -3.68 -7.93
CA ALA A 79 12.15 -4.74 -7.48
C ALA A 79 11.38 -5.84 -6.72
N ALA A 80 10.47 -5.45 -5.83
CA ALA A 80 9.64 -6.39 -5.09
C ALA A 80 8.68 -7.14 -6.02
N ALA A 81 8.12 -6.46 -7.02
CA ALA A 81 7.21 -7.06 -8.00
C ALA A 81 7.90 -8.16 -8.79
N ARG A 82 9.13 -7.90 -9.27
CA ARG A 82 9.91 -8.89 -10.01
C ARG A 82 10.19 -10.12 -9.15
N LYS A 83 10.54 -9.91 -7.90
CA LYS A 83 10.81 -10.99 -6.96
C LYS A 83 9.57 -11.82 -6.68
N ALA A 84 8.41 -11.19 -6.62
CA ALA A 84 7.14 -11.87 -6.35
C ALA A 84 6.48 -12.44 -7.60
N GLY A 85 6.99 -12.12 -8.80
CA GLY A 85 6.38 -12.55 -10.05
C GLY A 85 5.20 -11.69 -10.48
N LEU A 86 5.10 -10.45 -9.96
CA LEU A 86 4.07 -9.50 -10.38
C LEU A 86 4.58 -8.70 -11.59
N SER A 87 3.75 -8.60 -12.63
CA SER A 87 4.10 -7.88 -13.85
C SER A 87 4.34 -6.39 -13.57
N ASP A 88 5.41 -5.84 -14.16
CA ASP A 88 5.69 -4.40 -14.12
C ASP A 88 4.53 -3.59 -14.72
N ASP A 89 3.86 -4.14 -15.73
CA ASP A 89 2.73 -3.48 -16.39
C ASP A 89 1.52 -3.31 -15.46
N ILE A 90 1.45 -4.11 -14.41
CA ILE A 90 0.46 -3.95 -13.34
C ILE A 90 1.03 -3.06 -12.24
N ALA A 91 2.23 -3.38 -11.77
CA ALA A 91 2.78 -2.76 -10.57
C ALA A 91 3.06 -1.26 -10.74
N GLU A 92 3.66 -0.86 -11.86
CA GLU A 92 4.07 0.54 -12.01
C GLU A 92 2.89 1.50 -12.09
N PRO A 93 1.92 1.31 -13.01
CA PRO A 93 0.79 2.25 -13.09
C PRO A 93 -0.07 2.25 -11.83
N VAL A 94 -0.24 1.08 -11.20
CA VAL A 94 -1.00 1.00 -9.95
C VAL A 94 -0.30 1.81 -8.86
N TRP A 95 1.01 1.62 -8.68
CA TRP A 95 1.73 2.33 -7.62
C TRP A 95 1.87 3.82 -7.89
N ARG A 96 2.06 4.24 -9.13
CA ARG A 96 2.08 5.68 -9.43
C ARG A 96 0.77 6.35 -9.12
N THR A 97 -0.35 5.70 -9.42
CA THR A 97 -1.68 6.21 -9.07
C THR A 97 -1.88 6.21 -7.55
N LEU A 98 -1.49 5.12 -6.88
CA LEU A 98 -1.58 5.03 -5.43
C LEU A 98 -0.77 6.13 -4.75
N ILE A 99 0.47 6.36 -5.19
CA ILE A 99 1.33 7.40 -4.65
C ILE A 99 0.69 8.78 -4.84
N ASP A 100 0.19 9.05 -6.03
CA ASP A 100 -0.47 10.32 -6.33
C ASP A 100 -1.67 10.57 -5.42
N ARG A 101 -2.55 9.59 -5.25
CA ARG A 101 -3.72 9.72 -4.38
C ARG A 101 -3.33 9.84 -2.91
N CYS A 102 -2.28 9.15 -2.50
CA CYS A 102 -1.78 9.23 -1.13
C CYS A 102 -1.15 10.58 -0.82
N ILE A 103 -0.46 11.18 -1.78
CA ILE A 103 0.08 12.54 -1.62
C ILE A 103 -1.08 13.54 -1.44
N ALA A 104 -2.12 13.42 -2.24
CA ALA A 104 -3.32 14.28 -2.09
C ALA A 104 -3.95 14.11 -0.71
N HIS A 105 -4.06 12.87 -0.23
CA HIS A 105 -4.57 12.57 1.11
C HIS A 105 -3.68 13.18 2.20
N GLU A 106 -2.38 13.08 2.03
CA GLU A 106 -1.41 13.62 3.00
C GLU A 106 -1.49 15.14 3.06
N PHE A 107 -1.62 15.84 1.91
CA PHE A 107 -1.84 17.29 1.90
C PHE A 107 -3.10 17.67 2.67
N ALA A 108 -4.20 16.96 2.44
CA ALA A 108 -5.44 17.23 3.14
C ALA A 108 -5.29 17.02 4.66
N ALA A 109 -4.60 15.96 5.06
CA ALA A 109 -4.32 15.68 6.47
C ALA A 109 -3.42 16.75 7.09
N TYR A 110 -2.38 17.15 6.37
CA TYR A 110 -1.46 18.20 6.81
C TYR A 110 -2.20 19.51 7.07
N ASP A 111 -3.03 19.92 6.12
CA ASP A 111 -3.79 21.17 6.23
C ASP A 111 -4.82 21.10 7.38
N ARG A 112 -5.51 19.99 7.52
CA ARG A 112 -6.49 19.80 8.60
C ARG A 112 -5.85 19.88 9.98
N LEU A 113 -4.65 19.30 10.13
CA LEU A 113 -3.95 19.29 11.42
C LEU A 113 -3.44 20.64 11.83
N ARG A 114 -3.19 21.54 10.90
CA ARG A 114 -2.62 22.87 11.16
C ARG A 114 -3.63 24.00 11.02
N GLY A 115 -4.79 23.63 10.71
CA GLY A 115 -5.88 24.49 10.69
C GLY A 115 -6.35 25.45 10.12
#